data_d0845f3589f352900ff92a303917bc3b
#
_entry.id   d0845f3589f352900ff92a303917bc3b
#
_cell.length_a   1.000
_cell.length_b   1.000
_cell.length_c   1.000
_cell.angle_alpha   90.00
_cell.angle_beta   90.00
_cell.angle_gamma   90.00
#
_symmetry.space_group_name_H-M   'P 1'
#
loop_
_entity.id
_entity.type
_entity.pdbx_description
1 polymer ?
#
loop_
_entity_poly.entity_id
_entity_poly.type
_entity_poly.pdbx_seq_one_letter_code
_entity_poly.pdbx_strand_id
1 'polypeptide(L)'
;MGTLHNHPFFIRYQGGAGDHVVQISAGRTIRSGVGQSFWLRKGRCALAEVPTANRAHSFLVQVASSDQQNVNAQVAVTYCIENAEAAAAHYDFGLYPREAKKDAQGLWQIDETVTRIAHSALASTIGAMALSEAISGALERVSGLLTQAFAENEQLQATGVGIVDV
;
A
#
# COMPACT_ATOMS: atom_id res chain seq x y z
N MET A 1 -11.66 10.41 3.89
CA MET A 1 -11.97 9.49 5.02
C MET A 1 -13.45 9.53 5.32
N GLY A 2 -14.12 8.38 5.24
CA GLY A 2 -15.54 8.26 5.53
C GLY A 2 -15.85 8.42 7.02
N THR A 3 -17.07 8.78 7.36
CA THR A 3 -17.56 8.94 8.72
C THR A 3 -18.56 7.84 9.08
N LEU A 4 -18.49 7.37 10.33
CA LEU A 4 -19.40 6.39 10.89
C LEU A 4 -20.30 7.06 11.94
N HIS A 5 -21.60 7.11 11.69
CA HIS A 5 -22.58 7.59 12.64
C HIS A 5 -23.25 6.39 13.31
N ASN A 6 -23.06 6.27 14.63
CA ASN A 6 -23.50 5.13 15.40
C ASN A 6 -24.92 5.37 15.97
N HIS A 7 -25.87 4.51 15.61
CA HIS A 7 -27.23 4.47 16.15
C HIS A 7 -27.44 3.17 16.95
N PRO A 8 -28.45 3.04 17.79
CA PRO A 8 -28.62 1.86 18.65
C PRO A 8 -28.58 0.51 17.91
N PHE A 9 -29.23 0.39 16.74
CA PHE A 9 -29.33 -0.87 15.98
C PHE A 9 -28.64 -0.83 14.61
N PHE A 10 -28.33 0.38 14.11
CA PHE A 10 -27.78 0.61 12.78
C PHE A 10 -26.57 1.54 12.86
N ILE A 11 -25.76 1.50 11.82
CA ILE A 11 -24.64 2.42 11.60
C ILE A 11 -24.86 3.05 10.24
N ARG A 12 -24.79 4.36 10.17
CA ARG A 12 -24.71 5.07 8.90
C ARG A 12 -23.25 5.27 8.55
N TYR A 13 -22.84 4.71 7.44
CA TYR A 13 -21.55 5.00 6.83
C TYR A 13 -21.73 6.09 5.78
N GLN A 14 -20.84 7.06 5.76
CA GLN A 14 -20.75 8.11 4.75
C GLN A 14 -19.32 8.16 4.25
N GLY A 15 -19.08 7.66 3.02
CA GLY A 15 -17.77 7.58 2.39
C GLY A 15 -17.24 8.94 1.97
N GLY A 16 -15.91 9.11 2.02
CA GLY A 16 -15.21 10.23 1.41
C GLY A 16 -15.15 10.09 -0.11
N ALA A 17 -14.96 11.21 -0.82
CA ALA A 17 -14.92 11.23 -2.29
C ALA A 17 -13.75 10.44 -2.89
N GLY A 18 -12.64 10.27 -2.16
CA GLY A 18 -11.44 9.53 -2.60
C GLY A 18 -11.28 8.17 -1.94
N ASP A 19 -12.29 7.67 -1.21
CA ASP A 19 -12.20 6.40 -0.51
C ASP A 19 -13.13 5.38 -1.16
N HIS A 20 -12.56 4.25 -1.54
CA HIS A 20 -13.31 3.11 -2.04
C HIS A 20 -13.74 2.23 -0.86
N VAL A 21 -15.03 2.05 -0.68
CA VAL A 21 -15.56 1.19 0.37
C VAL A 21 -15.94 -0.17 -0.18
N VAL A 22 -15.53 -1.21 0.53
CA VAL A 22 -15.90 -2.60 0.26
C VAL A 22 -16.70 -3.13 1.45
N GLN A 23 -17.95 -3.50 1.20
CA GLN A 23 -18.83 -4.14 2.20
C GLN A 23 -18.84 -5.65 1.99
N ILE A 24 -18.41 -6.39 3.01
CA ILE A 24 -18.34 -7.84 3.00
C ILE A 24 -19.35 -8.41 4.00
N SER A 25 -20.15 -9.37 3.59
CA SER A 25 -21.04 -10.12 4.48
C SER A 25 -21.05 -11.59 4.08
N ALA A 26 -20.93 -12.46 5.07
CA ALA A 26 -20.85 -13.91 4.86
C ALA A 26 -19.81 -14.34 3.82
N GLY A 27 -18.63 -13.66 3.81
CA GLY A 27 -17.53 -13.95 2.88
C GLY A 27 -17.76 -13.50 1.42
N ARG A 28 -18.79 -12.70 1.15
CA ARG A 28 -19.08 -12.17 -0.19
C ARG A 28 -19.11 -10.64 -0.17
N THR A 29 -18.54 -10.02 -1.20
CA THR A 29 -18.67 -8.58 -1.43
C THR A 29 -20.12 -8.28 -1.81
N ILE A 30 -20.80 -7.46 -1.00
CA ILE A 30 -22.20 -7.03 -1.25
C ILE A 30 -22.18 -5.70 -2.01
N ARG A 31 -21.28 -4.82 -1.65
CA ARG A 31 -21.14 -3.48 -2.26
C ARG A 31 -19.67 -3.12 -2.34
N SER A 32 -19.34 -2.46 -3.43
CA SER A 32 -18.00 -1.92 -3.68
C SER A 32 -18.16 -0.63 -4.49
N GLY A 33 -17.45 0.44 -4.11
CA GLY A 33 -17.47 1.71 -4.84
C GLY A 33 -16.99 2.91 -4.03
N VAL A 34 -16.73 3.99 -4.76
CA VAL A 34 -16.22 5.26 -4.20
C VAL A 34 -17.38 6.16 -3.75
N GLY A 35 -17.19 6.89 -2.65
CA GLY A 35 -18.13 7.93 -2.20
C GLY A 35 -19.51 7.43 -1.77
N GLN A 36 -19.65 6.16 -1.46
CA GLN A 36 -20.94 5.57 -1.12
C GLN A 36 -21.37 5.91 0.31
N SER A 37 -22.70 6.09 0.49
CA SER A 37 -23.32 6.27 1.79
C SER A 37 -24.47 5.27 1.95
N PHE A 38 -24.49 4.54 3.07
CA PHE A 38 -25.50 3.53 3.31
C PHE A 38 -25.67 3.20 4.79
N TRP A 39 -26.75 2.50 5.10
CA TRP A 39 -27.05 2.00 6.44
C TRP A 39 -26.63 0.55 6.60
N LEU A 40 -26.04 0.23 7.75
CA LEU A 40 -25.57 -1.10 8.11
C LEU A 40 -26.25 -1.59 9.37
N ARG A 41 -26.56 -2.87 9.41
CA ARG A 41 -26.98 -3.52 10.66
C ARG A 41 -25.73 -3.96 11.44
N LYS A 42 -25.67 -3.59 12.72
CA LYS A 42 -24.55 -3.94 13.60
C LYS A 42 -24.29 -5.45 13.63
N GLY A 43 -23.04 -5.85 13.52
CA GLY A 43 -22.57 -7.22 13.71
C GLY A 43 -22.82 -8.19 12.53
N ARG A 44 -23.32 -7.72 11.38
CA ARG A 44 -23.56 -8.59 10.21
C ARG A 44 -22.64 -8.35 9.02
N CYS A 45 -21.87 -7.27 9.02
CA CYS A 45 -21.03 -6.91 7.88
C CYS A 45 -19.67 -6.42 8.37
N ALA A 46 -18.64 -6.74 7.63
CA ALA A 46 -17.33 -6.09 7.67
C ALA A 46 -17.28 -4.98 6.62
N LEU A 47 -16.62 -3.90 6.95
CA LEU A 47 -16.33 -2.80 6.04
C LEU A 47 -14.83 -2.65 5.90
N ALA A 48 -14.36 -2.46 4.68
CA ALA A 48 -13.01 -1.99 4.40
C ALA A 48 -13.09 -0.65 3.67
N GLU A 49 -12.28 0.31 4.06
CA GLU A 49 -12.16 1.63 3.41
C GLU A 49 -10.75 1.76 2.86
N VAL A 50 -10.64 1.70 1.55
CA VAL A 50 -9.38 1.69 0.80
C VAL A 50 -9.19 3.05 0.15
N PRO A 51 -8.14 3.82 0.50
CA PRO A 51 -7.85 5.08 -0.17
C PRO A 51 -7.33 4.81 -1.59
N THR A 52 -7.90 5.52 -2.57
CA THR A 52 -7.52 5.37 -3.99
C THR A 52 -6.61 6.50 -4.49
N ALA A 53 -6.32 7.48 -3.65
CA ALA A 53 -5.42 8.57 -4.00
C ALA A 53 -3.96 8.09 -4.06
N ASN A 54 -3.16 8.71 -4.95
CA ASN A 54 -1.72 8.49 -5.00
C ASN A 54 -1.08 8.83 -3.66
N ARG A 55 -0.18 7.98 -3.23
CA ARG A 55 0.56 8.11 -1.98
C ARG A 55 2.05 8.01 -2.24
N ALA A 56 2.81 8.98 -1.75
CA ALA A 56 4.26 8.93 -1.73
C ALA A 56 4.76 8.33 -0.41
N HIS A 57 5.66 7.37 -0.49
CA HIS A 57 6.36 6.76 0.63
C HIS A 57 7.87 6.93 0.43
N SER A 58 8.52 7.57 1.39
CA SER A 58 9.97 7.82 1.36
C SER A 58 10.65 7.08 2.50
N PHE A 59 11.73 6.38 2.20
CA PHE A 59 12.48 5.60 3.18
C PHE A 59 13.96 5.57 2.86
N LEU A 60 14.76 5.21 3.84
CA LEU A 60 16.20 5.06 3.75
C LEU A 60 16.57 3.58 3.71
N VAL A 61 17.40 3.21 2.74
CA VAL A 61 17.94 1.85 2.62
C VAL A 61 19.45 1.91 2.80
N GLN A 62 19.97 1.11 3.71
CA GLN A 62 21.41 0.93 3.89
C GLN A 62 21.82 -0.39 3.29
N VAL A 63 22.75 -0.35 2.34
CA VAL A 63 23.30 -1.53 1.66
C VAL A 63 24.82 -1.43 1.58
N ALA A 64 25.48 -2.60 1.56
CA ALA A 64 26.93 -2.68 1.38
C ALA A 64 27.24 -2.85 -0.11
N SER A 65 28.25 -2.11 -0.61
CA SER A 65 28.83 -2.29 -1.94
C SER A 65 29.76 -3.51 -1.99
N SER A 66 30.23 -3.88 -3.19
CA SER A 66 31.14 -5.02 -3.38
C SER A 66 32.48 -4.85 -2.65
N ASP A 67 32.91 -3.62 -2.42
CA ASP A 67 34.10 -3.23 -1.66
C ASP A 67 33.81 -3.00 -0.15
N GLN A 68 32.67 -3.54 0.34
CA GLN A 68 32.22 -3.51 1.74
C GLN A 68 32.05 -2.09 2.32
N GLN A 69 31.75 -1.12 1.49
CA GLN A 69 31.42 0.23 1.93
C GLN A 69 29.91 0.37 2.11
N ASN A 70 29.49 1.06 3.17
CA ASN A 70 28.06 1.30 3.41
C ASN A 70 27.55 2.44 2.52
N VAL A 71 26.54 2.18 1.75
CA VAL A 71 25.82 3.13 0.92
C VAL A 71 24.44 3.36 1.51
N ASN A 72 24.09 4.61 1.76
CA ASN A 72 22.75 5.01 2.16
C ASN A 72 22.01 5.54 0.92
N ALA A 73 20.98 4.84 0.49
CA ALA A 73 20.09 5.24 -0.60
C ALA A 73 18.77 5.75 -0.04
N GLN A 74 18.40 6.98 -0.39
CA GLN A 74 17.05 7.48 -0.13
C GLN A 74 16.17 7.19 -1.33
N VAL A 75 15.06 6.49 -1.09
CA VAL A 75 14.10 6.09 -2.12
C VAL A 75 12.77 6.76 -1.82
N ALA A 76 12.12 7.29 -2.86
CA ALA A 76 10.76 7.79 -2.79
C ALA A 76 9.94 7.05 -3.84
N VAL A 77 8.91 6.32 -3.40
CA VAL A 77 8.01 5.56 -4.27
C VAL A 77 6.62 6.15 -4.19
N THR A 78 6.04 6.46 -5.32
CA THR A 78 4.63 6.86 -5.42
C THR A 78 3.81 5.69 -5.93
N TYR A 79 2.82 5.29 -5.15
CA TYR A 79 1.92 4.18 -5.49
C TYR A 79 0.46 4.58 -5.35
N CYS A 80 -0.42 3.84 -6.00
CA CYS A 80 -1.87 3.94 -5.83
C CYS A 80 -2.48 2.54 -5.71
N ILE A 81 -3.70 2.46 -5.17
CA ILE A 81 -4.44 1.21 -5.11
C ILE A 81 -5.42 1.19 -6.29
N GLU A 82 -5.12 0.38 -7.29
CA GLU A 82 -5.92 0.23 -8.53
C GLU A 82 -7.10 -0.71 -8.32
N ASN A 83 -6.90 -1.78 -7.54
CA ASN A 83 -7.94 -2.74 -7.24
C ASN A 83 -8.20 -2.80 -5.73
N ALA A 84 -9.20 -2.03 -5.28
CA ALA A 84 -9.54 -1.92 -3.86
C ALA A 84 -10.05 -3.24 -3.24
N GLU A 85 -10.69 -4.11 -4.02
CA GLU A 85 -11.17 -5.40 -3.53
C GLU A 85 -10.02 -6.37 -3.28
N ALA A 86 -9.05 -6.42 -4.20
CA ALA A 86 -7.84 -7.21 -4.04
C ALA A 86 -7.02 -6.69 -2.85
N ALA A 87 -6.85 -5.37 -2.73
CA ALA A 87 -6.13 -4.76 -1.61
C ALA A 87 -6.82 -5.06 -0.27
N ALA A 88 -8.14 -4.95 -0.18
CA ALA A 88 -8.90 -5.27 1.03
C ALA A 88 -8.88 -6.77 1.41
N ALA A 89 -8.58 -7.67 0.46
CA ALA A 89 -8.42 -9.08 0.73
C ALA A 89 -7.04 -9.45 1.29
N HIS A 90 -6.00 -8.65 0.96
CA HIS A 90 -4.62 -8.94 1.34
C HIS A 90 -4.10 -8.07 2.49
N TYR A 91 -4.64 -6.86 2.66
CA TYR A 91 -4.23 -5.88 3.66
C TYR A 91 -5.38 -5.50 4.58
N ASP A 92 -5.06 -5.13 5.81
CA ASP A 92 -6.07 -4.72 6.78
C ASP A 92 -6.53 -3.27 6.56
N PHE A 93 -7.60 -3.12 5.80
CA PHE A 93 -8.36 -1.87 5.64
C PHE A 93 -9.67 -1.89 6.44
N GLY A 94 -9.77 -2.80 7.40
CA GLY A 94 -10.98 -3.02 8.16
C GLY A 94 -11.44 -1.78 8.94
N LEU A 95 -12.71 -1.43 8.78
CA LEU A 95 -13.42 -0.51 9.66
C LEU A 95 -14.21 -1.36 10.66
N TYR A 96 -13.89 -1.20 11.93
CA TYR A 96 -14.57 -1.90 13.03
C TYR A 96 -15.73 -1.05 13.58
N PRO A 97 -16.97 -1.26 13.11
CA PRO A 97 -18.09 -0.41 13.47
C PRO A 97 -18.44 -0.42 14.96
N ARG A 98 -18.02 -1.48 15.69
CA ARG A 98 -18.29 -1.59 17.14
C ARG A 98 -17.45 -0.64 17.98
N GLU A 99 -16.25 -0.32 17.55
CA GLU A 99 -15.27 0.41 18.36
C GLU A 99 -15.08 1.85 17.90
N ALA A 100 -15.71 2.26 16.79
CA ALA A 100 -15.46 3.54 16.08
C ALA A 100 -13.95 3.79 15.82
N LYS A 101 -13.14 2.73 15.84
CA LYS A 101 -11.70 2.78 15.63
C LYS A 101 -11.37 2.49 14.18
N LYS A 102 -10.52 3.35 13.65
CA LYS A 102 -9.81 3.15 12.40
C LYS A 102 -8.37 2.74 12.74
N ASP A 103 -8.15 1.49 13.06
CA ASP A 103 -6.80 0.92 13.16
C ASP A 103 -6.41 0.22 11.85
N ALA A 104 -6.80 0.80 10.71
CA ALA A 104 -6.45 0.24 9.41
C ALA A 104 -4.93 0.31 9.20
N GLN A 105 -4.28 -0.84 9.33
CA GLN A 105 -2.83 -1.00 9.13
C GLN A 105 -2.47 -1.26 7.66
N GLY A 106 -3.47 -1.31 6.77
CA GLY A 106 -3.27 -1.69 5.37
C GLY A 106 -2.24 -0.83 4.64
N LEU A 107 -2.27 0.50 4.84
CA LEU A 107 -1.27 1.38 4.24
C LEU A 107 0.15 1.11 4.77
N TRP A 108 0.29 0.90 6.06
CA TRP A 108 1.58 0.55 6.66
C TRP A 108 2.10 -0.79 6.11
N GLN A 109 1.25 -1.79 5.95
CA GLN A 109 1.62 -3.08 5.37
C GLN A 109 2.07 -2.96 3.92
N ILE A 110 1.44 -2.08 3.13
CA ILE A 110 1.88 -1.75 1.77
C ILE A 110 3.24 -1.05 1.81
N ASP A 111 3.40 -0.02 2.65
CA ASP A 111 4.65 0.72 2.81
C ASP A 111 5.82 -0.23 3.17
N GLU A 112 5.59 -1.19 4.07
CA GLU A 112 6.58 -2.21 4.44
C GLU A 112 6.90 -3.17 3.27
N THR A 113 5.89 -3.58 2.52
CA THR A 113 6.08 -4.44 1.35
C THR A 113 6.90 -3.74 0.27
N VAL A 114 6.58 -2.47 -0.04
CA VAL A 114 7.33 -1.65 -0.99
C VAL A 114 8.78 -1.47 -0.54
N THR A 115 8.98 -1.15 0.75
CA THR A 115 10.33 -1.01 1.33
C THR A 115 11.14 -2.30 1.21
N ARG A 116 10.56 -3.46 1.48
CA ARG A 116 11.22 -4.77 1.40
C ARG A 116 11.62 -5.12 -0.04
N ILE A 117 10.77 -4.85 -1.03
CA ILE A 117 11.08 -5.09 -2.44
C ILE A 117 12.23 -4.19 -2.89
N ALA A 118 12.16 -2.89 -2.57
CA ALA A 118 13.21 -1.93 -2.89
C ALA A 118 14.54 -2.29 -2.23
N HIS A 119 14.52 -2.67 -0.94
CA HIS A 119 15.72 -3.10 -0.24
C HIS A 119 16.38 -4.31 -0.91
N SER A 120 15.60 -5.32 -1.30
CA SER A 120 16.11 -6.51 -1.98
C SER A 120 16.73 -6.17 -3.33
N ALA A 121 16.07 -5.34 -4.14
CA ALA A 121 16.56 -4.90 -5.44
C ALA A 121 17.85 -4.06 -5.31
N LEU A 122 17.88 -3.13 -4.37
CA LEU A 122 19.06 -2.29 -4.10
C LEU A 122 20.25 -3.12 -3.58
N ALA A 123 20.01 -4.04 -2.65
CA ALA A 123 21.04 -4.88 -2.09
C ALA A 123 21.70 -5.76 -3.18
N SER A 124 20.93 -6.31 -4.11
CA SER A 124 21.46 -7.11 -5.21
C SER A 124 22.25 -6.24 -6.21
N THR A 125 21.78 -5.04 -6.51
CA THR A 125 22.38 -4.17 -7.52
C THR A 125 23.63 -3.48 -6.99
N ILE A 126 23.53 -2.80 -5.84
CA ILE A 126 24.65 -2.06 -5.23
C ILE A 126 25.70 -3.04 -4.69
N GLY A 127 25.28 -4.19 -4.17
CA GLY A 127 26.21 -5.23 -3.71
C GLY A 127 27.11 -5.82 -4.79
N ALA A 128 26.72 -5.68 -6.06
CA ALA A 128 27.54 -6.09 -7.20
C ALA A 128 28.49 -5.00 -7.74
N MET A 129 28.36 -3.74 -7.27
CA MET A 129 29.09 -2.58 -7.76
C MET A 129 30.09 -2.08 -6.71
N ALA A 130 31.24 -1.52 -7.17
CA ALA A 130 32.13 -0.76 -6.30
C ALA A 130 31.51 0.61 -5.94
N LEU A 131 31.88 1.18 -4.79
CA LEU A 131 31.33 2.45 -4.32
C LEU A 131 31.48 3.59 -5.34
N SER A 132 32.63 3.68 -6.02
CA SER A 132 32.90 4.68 -7.05
C SER A 132 31.91 4.59 -8.22
N GLU A 133 31.55 3.38 -8.59
CA GLU A 133 30.59 3.10 -9.67
C GLU A 133 29.15 3.39 -9.20
N ALA A 134 28.83 3.05 -7.97
CA ALA A 134 27.54 3.34 -7.34
C ALA A 134 27.26 4.86 -7.23
N ILE A 135 28.29 5.70 -7.08
CA ILE A 135 28.13 7.15 -6.97
C ILE A 135 28.09 7.83 -8.37
N SER A 136 28.88 7.33 -9.32
CA SER A 136 29.12 8.06 -10.59
C SER A 136 28.10 7.83 -11.71
N GLY A 137 27.25 6.83 -11.62
CA GLY A 137 26.35 6.50 -12.72
C GLY A 137 25.14 5.63 -12.37
N ALA A 138 24.94 5.40 -11.09
CA ALA A 138 23.95 4.45 -10.63
C ALA A 138 22.51 4.96 -10.60
N LEU A 139 22.28 6.28 -10.54
CA LEU A 139 20.95 6.82 -10.26
C LEU A 139 19.92 6.38 -11.32
N GLU A 140 20.21 6.57 -12.60
CA GLU A 140 19.30 6.15 -13.70
C GLU A 140 19.18 4.62 -13.80
N ARG A 141 20.28 3.91 -13.58
CA ARG A 141 20.28 2.45 -13.59
C ARG A 141 19.47 1.88 -12.43
N VAL A 142 19.61 2.45 -11.24
CA VAL A 142 18.95 2.02 -10.02
C VAL A 142 17.44 2.29 -10.10
N SER A 143 17.02 3.48 -10.57
CA SER A 143 15.59 3.76 -10.76
C SER A 143 14.94 2.82 -11.78
N GLY A 144 15.60 2.56 -12.90
CA GLY A 144 15.13 1.60 -13.90
C GLY A 144 15.00 0.17 -13.33
N LEU A 145 15.98 -0.28 -12.55
CA LEU A 145 15.94 -1.60 -11.92
C LEU A 145 14.88 -1.70 -10.83
N LEU A 146 14.67 -0.63 -10.05
CA LEU A 146 13.59 -0.58 -9.07
C LEU A 146 12.22 -0.66 -9.75
N THR A 147 12.01 0.13 -10.80
CA THR A 147 10.78 0.09 -11.59
C THR A 147 10.52 -1.31 -12.14
N GLN A 148 11.55 -1.97 -12.67
CA GLN A 148 11.46 -3.35 -13.15
C GLN A 148 11.16 -4.33 -12.01
N ALA A 149 11.85 -4.22 -10.86
CA ALA A 149 11.64 -5.10 -9.71
C ALA A 149 10.21 -4.99 -9.16
N PHE A 150 9.62 -3.80 -9.16
CA PHE A 150 8.22 -3.61 -8.77
C PHE A 150 7.27 -4.18 -9.82
N ALA A 151 7.55 -3.98 -11.13
CA ALA A 151 6.71 -4.49 -12.21
C ALA A 151 6.70 -6.03 -12.30
N GLU A 152 7.82 -6.69 -11.97
CA GLU A 152 7.94 -8.15 -12.00
C GLU A 152 7.47 -8.81 -10.69
N ASN A 153 7.13 -8.03 -9.65
CA ASN A 153 6.71 -8.59 -8.36
C ASN A 153 5.26 -9.06 -8.40
N GLU A 154 5.05 -10.38 -8.59
CA GLU A 154 3.73 -11.01 -8.65
C GLU A 154 2.89 -10.74 -7.38
N GLN A 155 3.53 -10.69 -6.21
CA GLN A 155 2.83 -10.42 -4.95
C GLN A 155 2.21 -9.02 -4.95
N LEU A 156 2.95 -8.02 -5.42
CA LEU A 156 2.44 -6.64 -5.48
C LEU A 156 1.30 -6.53 -6.48
N GLN A 157 1.44 -7.13 -7.67
CA GLN A 157 0.39 -7.18 -8.70
C GLN A 157 -0.88 -7.86 -8.18
N ALA A 158 -0.75 -9.00 -7.49
CA ALA A 158 -1.89 -9.74 -6.94
C ALA A 158 -2.66 -8.95 -5.88
N THR A 159 -2.00 -8.00 -5.19
CA THR A 159 -2.64 -7.15 -4.17
C THR A 159 -3.37 -5.94 -4.74
N GLY A 160 -3.28 -5.70 -6.05
CA GLY A 160 -3.93 -4.57 -6.71
C GLY A 160 -3.31 -3.21 -6.38
N VAL A 161 -2.02 -3.18 -6.00
CA VAL A 161 -1.23 -1.97 -5.78
C VAL A 161 -0.41 -1.69 -7.04
N GLY A 162 -0.60 -0.52 -7.63
CA GLY A 162 0.15 -0.04 -8.80
C GLY A 162 1.23 0.97 -8.39
N ILE A 163 2.44 0.84 -8.92
CA ILE A 163 3.51 1.82 -8.75
C ILE A 163 3.40 2.87 -9.85
N VAL A 164 3.35 4.14 -9.44
CA VAL A 164 3.19 5.28 -10.34
C VAL A 164 4.55 5.87 -10.71
N ASP A 165 5.46 5.99 -9.72
CA ASP A 165 6.77 6.62 -9.89
C ASP A 165 7.76 6.13 -8.82
N VAL A 166 9.07 6.16 -9.17
CA VAL A 166 10.18 5.72 -8.30
C VAL A 166 11.39 6.65 -8.44
#